data_e2a9bef5cc921a75e8c3a13140dc939d
#
_entry.id   e2a9bef5cc921a75e8c3a13140dc939d
#
_cell.length_a   1.000
_cell.length_b   1.000
_cell.length_c   1.000
_cell.angle_alpha   90.00
_cell.angle_beta   90.00
_cell.angle_gamma   90.00
#
_symmetry.space_group_name_H-M   'P 1'
#
loop_
_entity.id
_entity.type
_entity.pdbx_description
1 polymer ?
#
loop_
_entity_poly.entity_id
_entity_poly.type
_entity_poly.pdbx_seq_one_letter_code
_entity_poly.pdbx_strand_id
1 'polypeptide(L)'
;MKLAGKTAIITGGGRDIGAAVAVKLASEGANVAINYFASSKGADETVAKIEAAGRKAIAVQGDLNKQDDVDGLVAKTVEAFGGVDILVNNAGGLIARKTIAEMELSHWEAVMTLNLTSTFMMTKACLAHMKSGAIVNLASQAGRDGGGPGAVAYATSKGAVMTMTRGLAKELGPDIRVNALCPGMIDTDFHNIHTPDAGRRGFEANAPLKRQGHVDDAANLVLFLACDDSAFLTGTNIDINGGMLFS
;
A
#
# COMPACT_ATOMS: atom_id res chain seq x y z
N MET A 1 -0.38 7.67 21.85
CA MET A 1 -0.31 7.89 20.38
C MET A 1 1.05 7.44 19.91
N LYS A 2 1.09 6.36 19.14
CA LYS A 2 2.32 5.69 18.69
C LYS A 2 3.10 6.48 17.63
N LEU A 3 2.42 7.43 16.96
CA LEU A 3 2.97 8.20 15.84
C LEU A 3 2.91 9.71 16.06
N ALA A 4 2.92 10.15 17.34
CA ALA A 4 2.85 11.58 17.67
C ALA A 4 4.01 12.36 17.01
N GLY A 5 3.67 13.39 16.23
CA GLY A 5 4.63 14.24 15.53
C GLY A 5 5.26 13.63 14.27
N LYS A 6 4.87 12.41 13.87
CA LYS A 6 5.32 11.77 12.64
C LYS A 6 4.54 12.26 11.43
N THR A 7 5.17 12.21 10.27
CA THR A 7 4.57 12.51 8.97
C THR A 7 4.51 11.25 8.11
N ALA A 8 3.34 10.91 7.60
CA ALA A 8 3.11 9.76 6.76
C ALA A 8 2.64 10.15 5.35
N ILE A 9 3.21 9.54 4.33
CA ILE A 9 2.67 9.54 2.96
C ILE A 9 1.99 8.20 2.68
N ILE A 10 0.73 8.24 2.22
CA ILE A 10 -0.01 7.05 1.79
C ILE A 10 -0.40 7.20 0.33
N THR A 11 0.14 6.37 -0.54
CA THR A 11 -0.25 6.35 -1.94
C THR A 11 -1.59 5.64 -2.13
N GLY A 12 -2.46 6.15 -3.01
CA GLY A 12 -3.81 5.60 -3.19
C GLY A 12 -4.69 5.73 -1.95
N GLY A 13 -4.55 6.84 -1.19
CA GLY A 13 -5.23 7.07 0.09
C GLY A 13 -6.69 7.52 0.00
N GLY A 14 -7.26 7.60 -1.21
CA GLY A 14 -8.63 8.10 -1.40
C GLY A 14 -9.73 7.03 -1.26
N ARG A 15 -9.42 5.76 -1.01
CA ARG A 15 -10.41 4.69 -0.82
C ARG A 15 -9.79 3.43 -0.20
N ASP A 16 -10.66 2.50 0.15
CA ASP A 16 -10.31 1.14 0.55
C ASP A 16 -9.20 1.08 1.64
N ILE A 17 -8.22 0.19 1.47
CA ILE A 17 -7.10 0.02 2.41
C ILE A 17 -6.34 1.34 2.63
N GLY A 18 -6.08 2.09 1.55
CA GLY A 18 -5.33 3.35 1.65
C GLY A 18 -6.02 4.38 2.54
N ALA A 19 -7.33 4.55 2.41
CA ALA A 19 -8.11 5.46 3.25
C ALA A 19 -8.16 4.99 4.71
N ALA A 20 -8.36 3.68 4.94
CA ALA A 20 -8.36 3.10 6.28
C ALA A 20 -6.98 3.27 6.97
N VAL A 21 -5.89 3.03 6.23
CA VAL A 21 -4.52 3.26 6.71
C VAL A 21 -4.31 4.72 7.07
N ALA A 22 -4.70 5.66 6.21
CA ALA A 22 -4.54 7.10 6.43
C ALA A 22 -5.23 7.54 7.73
N VAL A 23 -6.49 7.16 7.91
CA VAL A 23 -7.26 7.46 9.13
C VAL A 23 -6.65 6.78 10.36
N LYS A 24 -6.19 5.52 10.23
CA LYS A 24 -5.59 4.78 11.34
C LYS A 24 -4.28 5.40 11.83
N LEU A 25 -3.38 5.76 10.90
CA LEU A 25 -2.11 6.41 11.28
C LEU A 25 -2.36 7.79 11.89
N ALA A 26 -3.32 8.55 11.37
CA ALA A 26 -3.72 9.84 11.93
C ALA A 26 -4.29 9.69 13.35
N SER A 27 -5.13 8.69 13.63
CA SER A 27 -5.68 8.45 14.98
C SER A 27 -4.59 8.15 16.01
N GLU A 28 -3.41 7.70 15.57
CA GLU A 28 -2.23 7.48 16.39
C GLU A 28 -1.24 8.66 16.42
N GLY A 29 -1.62 9.80 15.84
CA GLY A 29 -0.91 11.05 15.99
C GLY A 29 -0.11 11.53 14.80
N ALA A 30 -0.11 10.80 13.68
CA ALA A 30 0.58 11.24 12.47
C ALA A 30 -0.13 12.40 11.76
N ASN A 31 0.66 13.29 11.14
CA ASN A 31 0.19 14.11 10.03
C ASN A 31 0.22 13.28 8.75
N VAL A 32 -0.74 13.46 7.86
CA VAL A 32 -0.94 12.53 6.74
C VAL A 32 -1.05 13.27 5.41
N ALA A 33 -0.22 12.88 4.47
CA ALA A 33 -0.39 13.22 3.05
C ALA A 33 -0.92 11.99 2.30
N ILE A 34 -2.03 12.13 1.61
CA ILE A 34 -2.55 11.08 0.74
C ILE A 34 -2.39 11.47 -0.72
N ASN A 35 -2.02 10.50 -1.55
CA ASN A 35 -2.15 10.62 -2.99
C ASN A 35 -3.44 9.97 -3.46
N TYR A 36 -4.03 10.53 -4.49
CA TYR A 36 -5.09 9.91 -5.28
C TYR A 36 -4.93 10.21 -6.76
N PHE A 37 -5.45 9.33 -7.63
CA PHE A 37 -5.47 9.57 -9.08
C PHE A 37 -6.87 10.03 -9.54
N ALA A 38 -7.90 9.20 -9.35
CA ALA A 38 -9.26 9.47 -9.81
C ALA A 38 -10.31 9.61 -8.68
N SER A 39 -9.97 9.21 -7.44
CA SER A 39 -10.91 9.16 -6.31
C SER A 39 -10.92 10.48 -5.50
N SER A 40 -11.19 11.62 -6.14
CA SER A 40 -11.17 12.94 -5.47
C SER A 40 -12.14 13.01 -4.29
N LYS A 41 -13.41 12.63 -4.50
CA LYS A 41 -14.42 12.61 -3.44
C LYS A 41 -13.98 11.77 -2.23
N GLY A 42 -13.45 10.57 -2.47
CA GLY A 42 -12.96 9.71 -1.38
C GLY A 42 -11.71 10.28 -0.70
N ALA A 43 -10.86 11.01 -1.44
CA ALA A 43 -9.73 11.71 -0.85
C ALA A 43 -10.18 12.85 0.09
N ASP A 44 -11.17 13.65 -0.33
CA ASP A 44 -11.76 14.71 0.49
C ASP A 44 -12.43 14.12 1.76
N GLU A 45 -13.17 13.01 1.64
CA GLU A 45 -13.76 12.31 2.77
C GLU A 45 -12.70 11.76 3.74
N THR A 46 -11.57 11.27 3.22
CA THR A 46 -10.45 10.77 4.03
C THR A 46 -9.81 11.91 4.81
N VAL A 47 -9.53 13.04 4.15
CA VAL A 47 -8.99 14.25 4.80
C VAL A 47 -9.94 14.74 5.89
N ALA A 48 -11.23 14.86 5.59
CA ALA A 48 -12.23 15.31 6.57
C ALA A 48 -12.27 14.43 7.83
N LYS A 49 -12.17 13.09 7.68
CA LYS A 49 -12.10 12.16 8.82
C LYS A 49 -10.84 12.37 9.66
N ILE A 50 -9.71 12.65 9.05
CA ILE A 50 -8.43 12.89 9.72
C ILE A 50 -8.50 14.22 10.49
N GLU A 51 -9.03 15.28 9.88
CA GLU A 51 -9.18 16.59 10.49
C GLU A 51 -10.17 16.56 11.65
N ALA A 52 -11.28 15.82 11.52
CA ALA A 52 -12.23 15.60 12.61
C ALA A 52 -11.59 14.88 13.83
N ALA A 53 -10.53 14.09 13.62
CA ALA A 53 -9.72 13.50 14.68
C ALA A 53 -8.64 14.45 15.23
N GLY A 54 -8.65 15.73 14.83
CA GLY A 54 -7.72 16.76 15.30
C GLY A 54 -6.30 16.63 14.72
N ARG A 55 -6.15 16.00 13.53
CA ARG A 55 -4.88 15.86 12.84
C ARG A 55 -4.85 16.65 11.54
N LYS A 56 -3.63 16.92 11.04
CA LYS A 56 -3.45 17.61 9.77
C LYS A 56 -3.37 16.60 8.63
N ALA A 57 -4.08 16.87 7.54
CA ALA A 57 -3.98 16.07 6.33
C ALA A 57 -3.95 16.95 5.09
N ILE A 58 -3.30 16.45 4.04
CA ILE A 58 -3.39 16.99 2.68
C ILE A 58 -3.70 15.87 1.70
N ALA A 59 -4.47 16.20 0.66
CA ALA A 59 -4.71 15.30 -0.47
C ALA A 59 -4.05 15.88 -1.72
N VAL A 60 -3.23 15.07 -2.39
CA VAL A 60 -2.49 15.47 -3.59
C VAL A 60 -2.90 14.56 -4.74
N GLN A 61 -3.52 15.15 -5.77
CA GLN A 61 -3.78 14.43 -7.02
C GLN A 61 -2.49 14.22 -7.79
N GLY A 62 -2.27 13.01 -8.32
CA GLY A 62 -1.12 12.71 -9.14
C GLY A 62 -1.14 11.29 -9.67
N ASP A 63 -0.61 11.12 -10.87
CA ASP A 63 -0.36 9.83 -11.52
C ASP A 63 1.05 9.36 -11.15
N LEU A 64 1.15 8.39 -10.26
CA LEU A 64 2.42 7.86 -9.77
C LEU A 64 3.23 7.09 -10.84
N ASN A 65 2.72 6.99 -12.05
CA ASN A 65 3.50 6.57 -13.23
C ASN A 65 4.35 7.70 -13.81
N LYS A 66 4.21 8.94 -13.30
CA LYS A 66 4.91 10.14 -13.74
C LYS A 66 5.83 10.67 -12.64
N GLN A 67 7.11 10.86 -12.95
CA GLN A 67 8.08 11.34 -11.97
C GLN A 67 7.70 12.71 -11.40
N ASP A 68 7.22 13.63 -12.23
CA ASP A 68 6.85 14.99 -11.80
C ASP A 68 5.72 14.96 -10.76
N ASP A 69 4.73 14.05 -10.90
CA ASP A 69 3.63 13.92 -9.95
C ASP A 69 4.11 13.29 -8.62
N VAL A 70 5.06 12.36 -8.70
CA VAL A 70 5.73 11.76 -7.52
C VAL A 70 6.49 12.83 -6.76
N ASP A 71 7.33 13.60 -7.45
CA ASP A 71 8.13 14.67 -6.84
C ASP A 71 7.24 15.77 -6.25
N GLY A 72 6.15 16.11 -6.96
CA GLY A 72 5.14 17.07 -6.50
C GLY A 72 4.43 16.62 -5.20
N LEU A 73 4.11 15.34 -5.05
CA LEU A 73 3.53 14.80 -3.83
C LEU A 73 4.49 14.94 -2.64
N VAL A 74 5.75 14.55 -2.84
CA VAL A 74 6.77 14.62 -1.79
C VAL A 74 7.05 16.08 -1.41
N ALA A 75 7.22 16.97 -2.39
CA ALA A 75 7.46 18.38 -2.15
C ALA A 75 6.35 19.04 -1.33
N LYS A 76 5.07 18.82 -1.70
CA LYS A 76 3.91 19.34 -0.95
C LYS A 76 3.84 18.77 0.46
N THR A 77 4.22 17.51 0.65
CA THR A 77 4.26 16.91 1.99
C THR A 77 5.33 17.56 2.85
N VAL A 78 6.52 17.76 2.31
CA VAL A 78 7.62 18.42 3.02
C VAL A 78 7.28 19.88 3.33
N GLU A 79 6.66 20.60 2.41
CA GLU A 79 6.18 21.96 2.63
C GLU A 79 5.16 22.03 3.79
N ALA A 80 4.20 21.09 3.82
CA ALA A 80 3.13 21.09 4.82
C ALA A 80 3.58 20.61 6.21
N PHE A 81 4.53 19.66 6.28
CA PHE A 81 4.83 18.92 7.51
C PHE A 81 6.32 18.84 7.86
N GLY A 82 7.23 19.34 7.01
CA GLY A 82 8.66 19.47 7.30
C GLY A 82 9.52 18.25 6.97
N GLY A 83 8.95 17.12 6.58
CA GLY A 83 9.69 15.89 6.24
C GLY A 83 8.80 14.68 6.07
N VAL A 84 9.39 13.50 5.94
CA VAL A 84 8.69 12.21 5.83
C VAL A 84 9.30 11.23 6.82
N ASP A 85 8.47 10.60 7.67
CA ASP A 85 8.87 9.53 8.58
C ASP A 85 8.36 8.15 8.12
N ILE A 86 7.20 8.14 7.45
CA ILE A 86 6.51 6.91 7.07
C ILE A 86 6.07 7.01 5.62
N LEU A 87 6.43 6.01 4.83
CA LEU A 87 5.90 5.84 3.47
C LEU A 87 5.10 4.54 3.39
N VAL A 88 3.84 4.64 2.97
CA VAL A 88 2.99 3.48 2.67
C VAL A 88 2.73 3.43 1.16
N ASN A 89 3.43 2.53 0.48
CA ASN A 89 3.23 2.26 -0.94
C ASN A 89 2.02 1.34 -1.12
N ASN A 90 0.82 1.95 -1.14
CA ASN A 90 -0.43 1.22 -1.26
C ASN A 90 -1.02 1.26 -2.68
N ALA A 91 -0.74 2.30 -3.46
CA ALA A 91 -1.24 2.41 -4.83
C ALA A 91 -0.85 1.18 -5.67
N GLY A 92 -1.79 0.67 -6.43
CA GLY A 92 -1.60 -0.51 -7.26
C GLY A 92 -2.93 -1.10 -7.73
N GLY A 93 -2.83 -2.08 -8.64
CA GLY A 93 -4.02 -2.76 -9.16
C GLY A 93 -3.71 -3.81 -10.21
N LEU A 94 -4.76 -4.58 -10.54
CA LEU A 94 -4.69 -5.63 -11.55
C LEU A 94 -4.86 -5.07 -12.99
N ILE A 95 -5.49 -3.89 -13.13
CA ILE A 95 -5.94 -3.26 -14.37
C ILE A 95 -7.02 -4.13 -15.04
N ALA A 96 -6.64 -5.28 -15.61
CA ALA A 96 -7.56 -6.28 -16.16
C ALA A 96 -6.95 -7.69 -16.06
N ARG A 97 -7.82 -8.72 -16.10
CA ARG A 97 -7.35 -10.09 -16.22
C ARG A 97 -7.02 -10.39 -17.68
N LYS A 98 -5.81 -10.83 -17.93
CA LYS A 98 -5.31 -11.27 -19.25
C LYS A 98 -4.51 -12.54 -19.08
N THR A 99 -4.89 -13.59 -19.82
CA THR A 99 -4.03 -14.78 -19.89
C THR A 99 -2.72 -14.44 -20.62
N ILE A 100 -1.67 -15.22 -20.43
CA ILE A 100 -0.38 -14.94 -21.08
C ILE A 100 -0.48 -14.92 -22.61
N ALA A 101 -1.38 -15.73 -23.17
CA ALA A 101 -1.62 -15.78 -24.62
C ALA A 101 -2.35 -14.54 -25.16
N GLU A 102 -3.14 -13.86 -24.32
CA GLU A 102 -3.93 -12.68 -24.69
C GLU A 102 -3.27 -11.37 -24.28
N MET A 103 -2.17 -11.45 -23.52
CA MET A 103 -1.54 -10.30 -22.91
C MET A 103 -0.61 -9.59 -23.90
N GLU A 104 -0.98 -8.37 -24.28
CA GLU A 104 -0.10 -7.49 -25.02
C GLU A 104 1.03 -6.96 -24.13
N LEU A 105 2.21 -6.68 -24.69
CA LEU A 105 3.34 -6.11 -23.95
C LEU A 105 2.97 -4.82 -23.22
N SER A 106 2.16 -3.97 -23.85
CA SER A 106 1.68 -2.72 -23.24
C SER A 106 0.87 -2.93 -21.96
N HIS A 107 0.06 -4.01 -21.88
CA HIS A 107 -0.67 -4.36 -20.66
C HIS A 107 0.30 -4.83 -19.56
N TRP A 108 1.28 -5.67 -19.91
CA TRP A 108 2.34 -6.09 -18.99
C TRP A 108 3.08 -4.88 -18.41
N GLU A 109 3.56 -3.98 -19.29
CA GLU A 109 4.27 -2.77 -18.90
C GLU A 109 3.43 -1.85 -18.01
N ALA A 110 2.15 -1.67 -18.34
CA ALA A 110 1.24 -0.86 -17.53
C ALA A 110 1.07 -1.43 -16.11
N VAL A 111 0.91 -2.76 -15.97
CA VAL A 111 0.79 -3.42 -14.66
C VAL A 111 2.10 -3.31 -13.87
N MET A 112 3.26 -3.52 -14.51
CA MET A 112 4.57 -3.37 -13.86
C MET A 112 4.81 -1.92 -13.43
N THR A 113 4.49 -0.96 -14.27
CA THR A 113 4.64 0.47 -13.97
C THR A 113 3.76 0.87 -12.78
N LEU A 114 2.49 0.48 -12.80
CA LEU A 114 1.54 0.82 -11.74
C LEU A 114 1.92 0.22 -10.38
N ASN A 115 2.42 -1.01 -10.31
CA ASN A 115 2.62 -1.71 -9.04
C ASN A 115 4.07 -1.67 -8.53
N LEU A 116 5.05 -1.70 -9.43
CA LEU A 116 6.46 -1.84 -9.08
C LEU A 116 7.24 -0.55 -9.31
N THR A 117 7.17 0.02 -10.52
CA THR A 117 7.94 1.22 -10.85
C THR A 117 7.48 2.42 -10.01
N SER A 118 6.17 2.58 -9.81
CA SER A 118 5.63 3.62 -8.92
C SER A 118 6.12 3.48 -7.48
N THR A 119 6.17 2.26 -6.95
CA THR A 119 6.71 1.96 -5.61
C THR A 119 8.18 2.33 -5.52
N PHE A 120 8.97 2.02 -6.56
CA PHE A 120 10.37 2.42 -6.65
C PHE A 120 10.52 3.95 -6.68
N MET A 121 9.78 4.65 -7.55
CA MET A 121 9.88 6.11 -7.69
C MET A 121 9.50 6.83 -6.40
N MET A 122 8.38 6.43 -5.76
CA MET A 122 7.96 6.98 -4.48
C MET A 122 8.98 6.75 -3.37
N THR A 123 9.54 5.53 -3.28
CA THR A 123 10.59 5.22 -2.31
C THR A 123 11.80 6.12 -2.53
N LYS A 124 12.31 6.21 -3.77
CA LYS A 124 13.48 7.02 -4.12
C LYS A 124 13.26 8.51 -3.79
N ALA A 125 12.09 9.06 -4.13
CA ALA A 125 11.78 10.46 -3.86
C ALA A 125 11.69 10.75 -2.35
N CYS A 126 11.07 9.85 -1.56
CA CYS A 126 10.94 10.03 -0.12
C CYS A 126 12.29 9.93 0.61
N LEU A 127 13.23 9.09 0.16
CA LEU A 127 14.52 8.91 0.83
C LEU A 127 15.33 10.20 0.99
N ALA A 128 15.19 11.16 0.09
CA ALA A 128 15.83 12.47 0.21
C ALA A 128 15.34 13.27 1.43
N HIS A 129 14.19 12.91 1.99
CA HIS A 129 13.50 13.62 3.08
C HIS A 129 13.22 12.73 4.31
N MET A 130 13.72 11.48 4.30
CA MET A 130 13.64 10.52 5.40
C MET A 130 14.99 10.35 6.06
N LYS A 131 15.13 10.74 7.33
CA LYS A 131 16.35 10.49 8.13
C LYS A 131 16.27 9.15 8.88
N SER A 132 15.10 8.80 9.32
CA SER A 132 14.77 7.54 9.99
C SER A 132 13.28 7.27 9.84
N GLY A 133 12.84 6.01 10.01
CA GLY A 133 11.41 5.72 9.96
C GLY A 133 11.05 4.35 9.40
N ALA A 134 9.93 4.27 8.69
CA ALA A 134 9.44 3.01 8.16
C ALA A 134 8.83 3.16 6.76
N ILE A 135 9.12 2.19 5.90
CA ILE A 135 8.47 2.01 4.60
C ILE A 135 7.64 0.72 4.66
N VAL A 136 6.37 0.83 4.31
CA VAL A 136 5.45 -0.31 4.26
C VAL A 136 4.91 -0.47 2.84
N ASN A 137 5.23 -1.58 2.22
CA ASN A 137 4.84 -1.88 0.85
C ASN A 137 3.62 -2.81 0.82
N LEU A 138 2.60 -2.50 0.01
CA LEU A 138 1.51 -3.43 -0.24
C LEU A 138 1.89 -4.37 -1.38
N ALA A 139 2.34 -5.58 -0.99
CA ALA A 139 2.46 -6.72 -1.87
C ALA A 139 1.09 -7.39 -2.10
N SER A 140 1.02 -8.69 -2.16
CA SER A 140 -0.22 -9.48 -2.26
C SER A 140 0.09 -10.96 -2.03
N GLN A 141 -0.87 -11.74 -1.55
CA GLN A 141 -0.82 -13.20 -1.60
C GLN A 141 -0.54 -13.70 -3.03
N ALA A 142 -1.08 -13.02 -4.04
CA ALA A 142 -0.82 -13.35 -5.44
C ALA A 142 0.67 -13.35 -5.80
N GLY A 143 1.49 -12.55 -5.15
CA GLY A 143 2.95 -12.57 -5.32
C GLY A 143 3.63 -13.85 -4.83
N ARG A 144 2.93 -14.70 -4.06
CA ARG A 144 3.41 -15.98 -3.55
C ARG A 144 2.90 -17.16 -4.35
N ASP A 145 1.59 -17.15 -4.67
CA ASP A 145 0.90 -18.28 -5.28
C ASP A 145 0.61 -18.11 -6.79
N GLY A 146 0.98 -16.95 -7.36
CA GLY A 146 0.74 -16.64 -8.77
C GLY A 146 -0.64 -16.03 -9.04
N GLY A 147 -1.52 -15.99 -8.05
CA GLY A 147 -2.88 -15.48 -8.18
C GLY A 147 -3.80 -16.38 -9.02
N GLY A 148 -5.01 -15.91 -9.27
CA GLY A 148 -5.97 -16.64 -10.11
C GLY A 148 -5.72 -16.42 -11.62
N PRO A 149 -6.46 -17.13 -12.49
CA PRO A 149 -6.33 -17.02 -13.94
C PRO A 149 -6.34 -15.56 -14.43
N GLY A 150 -5.42 -15.23 -15.33
CA GLY A 150 -5.24 -13.88 -15.90
C GLY A 150 -4.59 -12.87 -14.95
N ALA A 151 -4.00 -13.28 -13.85
CA ALA A 151 -3.33 -12.40 -12.90
C ALA A 151 -1.79 -12.43 -12.98
N VAL A 152 -1.19 -13.10 -13.95
CA VAL A 152 0.27 -13.33 -14.01
C VAL A 152 1.08 -12.05 -13.91
N ALA A 153 0.76 -10.99 -14.68
CA ALA A 153 1.48 -9.72 -14.61
C ALA A 153 1.37 -9.08 -13.22
N TYR A 154 0.17 -9.05 -12.64
CA TYR A 154 -0.06 -8.55 -11.30
C TYR A 154 0.72 -9.36 -10.25
N ALA A 155 0.61 -10.67 -10.28
CA ALA A 155 1.31 -11.56 -9.36
C ALA A 155 2.82 -11.37 -9.44
N THR A 156 3.37 -11.30 -10.64
CA THR A 156 4.80 -11.02 -10.88
C THR A 156 5.21 -9.67 -10.29
N SER A 157 4.42 -8.61 -10.53
CA SER A 157 4.71 -7.28 -9.98
C SER A 157 4.71 -7.29 -8.43
N LYS A 158 3.77 -8.00 -7.82
CA LYS A 158 3.67 -8.10 -6.35
C LYS A 158 4.76 -9.00 -5.74
N GLY A 159 5.19 -10.05 -6.43
CA GLY A 159 6.38 -10.83 -6.08
C GLY A 159 7.67 -10.00 -6.17
N ALA A 160 7.80 -9.15 -7.19
CA ALA A 160 8.91 -8.21 -7.31
C ALA A 160 8.93 -7.18 -6.17
N VAL A 161 7.78 -6.64 -5.75
CA VAL A 161 7.69 -5.75 -4.56
C VAL A 161 8.18 -6.46 -3.29
N MET A 162 7.86 -7.74 -3.10
CA MET A 162 8.36 -8.53 -1.97
C MET A 162 9.88 -8.65 -1.98
N THR A 163 10.48 -8.88 -3.15
CA THR A 163 11.93 -8.96 -3.30
C THR A 163 12.59 -7.60 -3.12
N MET A 164 12.02 -6.54 -3.69
CA MET A 164 12.48 -5.16 -3.51
C MET A 164 12.45 -4.76 -2.03
N THR A 165 11.42 -5.15 -1.27
CA THR A 165 11.33 -4.92 0.18
C THR A 165 12.54 -5.48 0.91
N ARG A 166 12.97 -6.71 0.58
CA ARG A 166 14.16 -7.34 1.20
C ARG A 166 15.47 -6.63 0.82
N GLY A 167 15.58 -6.17 -0.43
CA GLY A 167 16.74 -5.39 -0.89
C GLY A 167 16.84 -4.06 -0.14
N LEU A 168 15.76 -3.29 -0.14
CA LEU A 168 15.69 -2.00 0.55
C LEU A 168 15.95 -2.12 2.05
N ALA A 169 15.48 -3.18 2.71
CA ALA A 169 15.75 -3.40 4.13
C ALA A 169 17.24 -3.55 4.45
N LYS A 170 18.02 -4.14 3.52
CA LYS A 170 19.48 -4.26 3.67
C LYS A 170 20.21 -2.95 3.38
N GLU A 171 19.70 -2.17 2.44
CA GLU A 171 20.33 -0.91 2.02
C GLU A 171 20.06 0.23 3.00
N LEU A 172 18.85 0.25 3.62
CA LEU A 172 18.36 1.39 4.40
C LEU A 172 18.47 1.19 5.92
N GLY A 173 18.75 -0.02 6.37
CA GLY A 173 19.02 -0.28 7.78
C GLY A 173 20.38 0.31 8.22
N PRO A 174 20.51 0.76 9.49
CA PRO A 174 19.54 0.61 10.57
C PRO A 174 18.49 1.72 10.68
N ASP A 175 18.58 2.77 9.88
CA ASP A 175 17.80 4.00 10.07
C ASP A 175 16.33 3.86 9.61
N ILE A 176 16.10 3.12 8.52
CA ILE A 176 14.77 2.94 7.95
C ILE A 176 14.45 1.45 7.86
N ARG A 177 13.34 1.05 8.50
CA ARG A 177 12.80 -0.30 8.38
C ARG A 177 11.92 -0.40 7.14
N VAL A 178 12.02 -1.48 6.39
CA VAL A 178 11.23 -1.70 5.18
C VAL A 178 10.57 -3.07 5.27
N ASN A 179 9.24 -3.09 5.29
CA ASN A 179 8.46 -4.32 5.37
C ASN A 179 7.32 -4.29 4.35
N ALA A 180 6.76 -5.45 4.04
CA ALA A 180 5.58 -5.55 3.21
C ALA A 180 4.48 -6.35 3.91
N LEU A 181 3.24 -6.04 3.58
CA LEU A 181 2.11 -6.92 3.86
C LEU A 181 1.62 -7.57 2.56
N CYS A 182 1.19 -8.81 2.67
CA CYS A 182 0.69 -9.63 1.58
C CYS A 182 -0.80 -9.96 1.83
N PRO A 183 -1.71 -9.03 1.47
CA PRO A 183 -3.14 -9.28 1.65
C PRO A 183 -3.61 -10.46 0.81
N GLY A 184 -4.47 -11.29 1.39
CA GLY A 184 -5.37 -12.16 0.67
C GLY A 184 -6.60 -11.39 0.19
N MET A 185 -7.79 -11.95 0.37
CA MET A 185 -9.03 -11.29 -0.02
C MET A 185 -9.49 -10.32 1.07
N ILE A 186 -9.35 -9.02 0.80
CA ILE A 186 -9.86 -7.94 1.63
C ILE A 186 -11.09 -7.34 0.94
N ASP A 187 -12.18 -7.11 1.66
CA ASP A 187 -13.42 -6.52 1.14
C ASP A 187 -13.18 -5.08 0.70
N THR A 188 -13.05 -4.89 -0.61
CA THR A 188 -12.66 -3.64 -1.28
C THR A 188 -13.23 -3.58 -2.69
N ASP A 189 -13.23 -2.41 -3.28
CA ASP A 189 -13.61 -2.23 -4.69
C ASP A 189 -12.77 -3.06 -5.66
N PHE A 190 -11.51 -3.35 -5.31
CA PHE A 190 -10.67 -4.25 -6.11
C PHE A 190 -11.37 -5.61 -6.31
N HIS A 191 -11.89 -6.21 -5.25
CA HIS A 191 -12.57 -7.50 -5.34
C HIS A 191 -14.00 -7.38 -5.89
N ASN A 192 -14.68 -6.23 -5.71
CA ASN A 192 -15.96 -5.97 -6.35
C ASN A 192 -15.84 -5.98 -7.88
N ILE A 193 -14.72 -5.47 -8.42
CA ILE A 193 -14.46 -5.38 -9.87
C ILE A 193 -13.87 -6.70 -10.42
N HIS A 194 -12.95 -7.33 -9.70
CA HIS A 194 -12.08 -8.37 -10.26
C HIS A 194 -12.38 -9.79 -9.76
N THR A 195 -13.30 -9.98 -8.80
CA THR A 195 -13.59 -11.27 -8.21
C THR A 195 -15.10 -11.55 -8.22
N PRO A 196 -15.57 -12.54 -9.00
CA PRO A 196 -16.97 -12.93 -8.97
C PRO A 196 -17.43 -13.36 -7.56
N ASP A 197 -18.71 -13.17 -7.24
CA ASP A 197 -19.30 -13.54 -5.95
C ASP A 197 -19.05 -14.99 -5.55
N ALA A 198 -19.08 -15.92 -6.52
CA ALA A 198 -18.75 -17.32 -6.26
C ALA A 198 -17.30 -17.49 -5.76
N GLY A 199 -16.37 -16.72 -6.28
CA GLY A 199 -14.98 -16.72 -5.83
C GLY A 199 -14.84 -16.16 -4.41
N ARG A 200 -15.58 -15.10 -4.08
CA ARG A 200 -15.61 -14.50 -2.74
C ARG A 200 -16.17 -15.49 -1.72
N ARG A 201 -17.33 -16.12 -2.01
CA ARG A 201 -17.90 -17.17 -1.16
C ARG A 201 -16.99 -18.39 -1.02
N GLY A 202 -16.32 -18.78 -2.12
CA GLY A 202 -15.33 -19.86 -2.10
C GLY A 202 -14.15 -19.56 -1.18
N PHE A 203 -13.66 -18.31 -1.20
CA PHE A 203 -12.62 -17.87 -0.26
C PHE A 203 -13.11 -18.00 1.21
N GLU A 204 -14.28 -17.44 1.52
CA GLU A 204 -14.85 -17.47 2.88
C GLU A 204 -15.07 -18.91 3.38
N ALA A 205 -15.55 -19.80 2.51
CA ALA A 205 -15.76 -21.20 2.84
C ALA A 205 -14.44 -21.95 3.16
N ASN A 206 -13.35 -21.59 2.46
CA ASN A 206 -12.06 -22.28 2.58
C ASN A 206 -11.10 -21.61 3.57
N ALA A 207 -11.18 -20.29 3.77
CA ALA A 207 -10.33 -19.61 4.73
C ALA A 207 -10.55 -20.15 6.15
N PRO A 208 -9.48 -20.48 6.92
CA PRO A 208 -9.60 -20.86 8.32
C PRO A 208 -10.42 -19.88 9.16
N LEU A 209 -10.29 -18.56 8.95
CA LEU A 209 -11.05 -17.54 9.67
C LEU A 209 -12.48 -17.30 9.12
N LYS A 210 -12.91 -18.05 8.09
CA LYS A 210 -14.28 -18.06 7.55
C LYS A 210 -14.87 -16.69 7.18
N ARG A 211 -14.03 -15.76 6.82
CA ARG A 211 -14.43 -14.42 6.37
C ARG A 211 -13.40 -13.83 5.41
N GLN A 212 -13.80 -12.86 4.63
CA GLN A 212 -12.88 -11.91 4.01
C GLN A 212 -12.25 -11.02 5.08
N GLY A 213 -11.06 -10.49 4.81
CA GLY A 213 -10.48 -9.43 5.62
C GLY A 213 -11.25 -8.12 5.45
N HIS A 214 -11.24 -7.28 6.47
CA HIS A 214 -11.71 -5.90 6.40
C HIS A 214 -10.52 -4.96 6.17
N VAL A 215 -10.75 -3.78 5.64
CA VAL A 215 -9.69 -2.77 5.43
C VAL A 215 -8.96 -2.41 6.73
N ASP A 216 -9.66 -2.47 7.87
CA ASP A 216 -9.08 -2.25 9.20
C ASP A 216 -8.09 -3.35 9.62
N ASP A 217 -8.29 -4.60 9.17
CA ASP A 217 -7.31 -5.66 9.42
C ASP A 217 -5.96 -5.27 8.80
N ALA A 218 -5.96 -4.76 7.56
CA ALA A 218 -4.76 -4.28 6.88
C ALA A 218 -4.20 -3.01 7.55
N ALA A 219 -5.07 -2.04 7.90
CA ALA A 219 -4.65 -0.79 8.52
C ALA A 219 -3.98 -0.99 9.88
N ASN A 220 -4.46 -1.96 10.69
CA ASN A 220 -3.84 -2.31 11.97
C ASN A 220 -2.44 -2.90 11.77
N LEU A 221 -2.24 -3.76 10.76
CA LEU A 221 -0.92 -4.30 10.46
C LEU A 221 0.03 -3.20 9.95
N VAL A 222 -0.44 -2.29 9.09
CA VAL A 222 0.37 -1.15 8.64
C VAL A 222 0.79 -0.28 9.83
N LEU A 223 -0.10 0.02 10.76
CA LEU A 223 0.25 0.77 11.98
C LEU A 223 1.35 0.04 12.77
N PHE A 224 1.21 -1.26 13.00
CA PHE A 224 2.21 -2.07 13.69
C PHE A 224 3.58 -1.99 12.99
N LEU A 225 3.61 -2.09 11.66
CA LEU A 225 4.85 -2.02 10.88
C LEU A 225 5.44 -0.59 10.83
N ALA A 226 4.62 0.43 10.96
CA ALA A 226 5.04 1.83 10.92
C ALA A 226 5.57 2.36 12.25
N CYS A 227 5.24 1.75 13.38
CA CYS A 227 5.64 2.22 14.71
C CYS A 227 6.72 1.33 15.37
N ASP A 228 7.17 1.74 16.56
CA ASP A 228 8.26 1.07 17.30
C ASP A 228 7.88 -0.31 17.84
N ASP A 229 6.60 -0.69 17.83
CA ASP A 229 6.17 -2.05 18.19
C ASP A 229 6.80 -3.11 17.29
N SER A 230 7.26 -2.72 16.09
CA SER A 230 7.95 -3.58 15.12
C SER A 230 9.43 -3.21 14.93
N ALA A 231 10.08 -2.62 15.94
CA ALA A 231 11.47 -2.10 15.85
C ALA A 231 12.49 -3.16 15.42
N PHE A 232 12.23 -4.45 15.66
CA PHE A 232 13.13 -5.55 15.25
C PHE A 232 12.66 -6.28 13.98
N LEU A 233 11.73 -5.66 13.21
CA LEU A 233 11.24 -6.22 11.96
C LEU A 233 11.67 -5.34 10.77
N THR A 234 12.47 -5.90 9.88
CA THR A 234 12.78 -5.33 8.57
C THR A 234 12.99 -6.44 7.54
N GLY A 235 12.62 -6.20 6.30
CA GLY A 235 12.72 -7.16 5.19
C GLY A 235 11.65 -8.26 5.21
N THR A 236 10.64 -8.18 6.08
CA THR A 236 9.58 -9.20 6.16
C THR A 236 8.50 -8.94 5.13
N ASN A 237 7.82 -10.04 4.74
CA ASN A 237 6.62 -9.99 3.92
C ASN A 237 5.53 -10.74 4.68
N ILE A 238 4.65 -10.04 5.38
CA ILE A 238 3.70 -10.61 6.34
C ILE A 238 2.38 -10.91 5.64
N ASP A 239 1.95 -12.16 5.72
CA ASP A 239 0.66 -12.59 5.19
C ASP A 239 -0.50 -12.13 6.09
N ILE A 240 -1.51 -11.56 5.44
CA ILE A 240 -2.78 -11.17 6.06
C ILE A 240 -3.92 -11.69 5.18
N ASN A 241 -4.21 -12.99 5.29
CA ASN A 241 -5.04 -13.73 4.34
C ASN A 241 -6.05 -14.68 5.00
N GLY A 242 -6.27 -14.55 6.30
CA GLY A 242 -7.21 -15.40 7.03
C GLY A 242 -6.79 -16.86 7.12
N GLY A 243 -5.51 -17.17 6.88
CA GLY A 243 -4.96 -18.53 6.90
C GLY A 243 -5.08 -19.29 5.56
N MET A 244 -5.41 -18.60 4.46
CA MET A 244 -5.52 -19.24 3.13
C MET A 244 -4.17 -19.74 2.59
N LEU A 245 -3.07 -19.11 2.98
CA LEU A 245 -1.72 -19.50 2.60
C LEU A 245 -0.79 -19.30 3.79
N PHE A 246 0.07 -20.27 4.00
CA PHE A 246 1.17 -20.20 4.97
C PHE A 246 2.49 -20.12 4.21
N SER A 247 3.35 -19.16 4.53
CA SER A 247 4.66 -18.94 3.88
C SER A 247 5.82 -18.93 4.89
#